data_38f8abef0469e2439e1b15a5adc6794d
#
_entry.id   38f8abef0469e2439e1b15a5adc6794d
#
_cell.length_a   1.000
_cell.length_b   1.000
_cell.length_c   1.000
_cell.angle_alpha   90.00
_cell.angle_beta   90.00
_cell.angle_gamma   90.00
#
_symmetry.space_group_name_H-M   'P 1'
#
loop_
_entity.id
_entity.type
_entity.pdbx_description
1 polymer ?
#
loop_
_entity_poly.entity_id
_entity_poly.type
_entity_poly.pdbx_seq_one_letter_code
_entity_poly.pdbx_strand_id
1 'polypeptide(L)'
;YIEEAETLMLTKSIIWDIDGTVIDTRNAMASAYRVACEEMGLKEDNYRRIFAYVGQKSSKVFVDQFGLAGAAYDEAIDRYNRAFLTQGVHDADLYPGMRALLADLKQAGCQMTVATARSNRSLFPLFEANGLMDTFDHIACTYDSKTKVDKTALVRDCISFMKMPAEQCVMIGDRIFDIEGGKQNHTMTIGVTFGFAEEKEVLSSGADFIAHSVEELRQILWGQQK
;
A
#
# COMPACT_ATOMS: atom_id res chain seq x y z
N TYR A 1 -9.48 -26.44 34.49
CA TYR A 1 -9.92 -25.83 33.23
C TYR A 1 -9.36 -24.44 33.24
N ILE A 2 -8.30 -24.21 32.47
CA ILE A 2 -7.82 -22.87 32.17
C ILE A 2 -8.69 -22.42 30.98
N GLU A 3 -9.65 -21.54 31.23
CA GLU A 3 -10.30 -20.77 30.15
C GLU A 3 -9.17 -20.01 29.45
N GLU A 4 -8.84 -20.42 28.22
CA GLU A 4 -8.08 -19.56 27.32
C GLU A 4 -8.91 -18.30 27.17
N ALA A 5 -8.44 -17.19 27.73
CA ALA A 5 -9.02 -15.89 27.51
C ALA A 5 -8.99 -15.67 25.97
N GLU A 6 -10.16 -15.72 25.33
CA GLU A 6 -10.28 -15.33 23.92
C GLU A 6 -9.67 -13.93 23.81
N THR A 7 -8.51 -13.83 23.20
CA THR A 7 -7.88 -12.54 22.93
C THR A 7 -8.82 -11.78 22.00
N LEU A 8 -9.50 -10.77 22.53
CA LEU A 8 -10.51 -10.01 21.79
C LEU A 8 -9.79 -9.22 20.70
N MET A 9 -9.97 -9.60 19.44
CA MET A 9 -9.46 -8.85 18.32
C MET A 9 -10.16 -7.49 18.20
N LEU A 10 -9.42 -6.47 17.78
CA LEU A 10 -9.95 -5.12 17.50
C LEU A 10 -11.11 -5.21 16.50
N THR A 11 -10.90 -5.96 15.42
CA THR A 11 -11.91 -6.25 14.39
C THR A 11 -11.48 -7.46 13.56
N LYS A 12 -12.44 -8.08 12.86
CA LYS A 12 -12.18 -9.11 11.85
C LYS A 12 -12.38 -8.61 10.41
N SER A 13 -12.56 -7.32 10.20
CA SER A 13 -12.82 -6.70 8.87
C SER A 13 -11.74 -5.67 8.57
N ILE A 14 -10.74 -6.07 7.77
CA ILE A 14 -9.50 -5.31 7.58
C ILE A 14 -9.37 -4.87 6.12
N ILE A 15 -9.08 -3.60 5.92
CA ILE A 15 -8.81 -2.98 4.62
C ILE A 15 -7.33 -2.57 4.60
N TRP A 16 -6.58 -3.10 3.65
CA TRP A 16 -5.15 -2.88 3.52
C TRP A 16 -4.81 -1.95 2.37
N ASP A 17 -3.94 -0.97 2.61
CA ASP A 17 -3.09 -0.47 1.54
C ASP A 17 -1.96 -1.46 1.26
N ILE A 18 -1.30 -1.33 0.09
CA ILE A 18 -0.25 -2.29 -0.33
C ILE A 18 1.13 -1.67 -0.28
N ASP A 19 1.35 -0.59 -1.06
CA ASP A 19 2.67 0.01 -1.23
C ASP A 19 3.08 0.80 0.00
N GLY A 20 4.10 0.34 0.72
CA GLY A 20 4.51 0.96 1.98
C GLY A 20 3.77 0.44 3.21
N THR A 21 2.81 -0.46 3.02
CA THR A 21 2.05 -1.04 4.13
C THR A 21 2.25 -2.55 4.21
N VAL A 22 1.88 -3.30 3.19
CA VAL A 22 2.08 -4.75 3.10
C VAL A 22 3.42 -5.09 2.45
N ILE A 23 3.77 -4.38 1.36
CA ILE A 23 4.96 -4.63 0.54
C ILE A 23 5.84 -3.38 0.52
N ASP A 24 7.13 -3.56 0.76
CA ASP A 24 8.15 -2.55 0.50
C ASP A 24 8.51 -2.54 -0.99
N THR A 25 7.88 -1.66 -1.75
CA THR A 25 8.15 -1.51 -3.19
C THR A 25 9.15 -0.39 -3.51
N ARG A 26 9.86 0.18 -2.52
CA ARG A 26 10.80 1.30 -2.73
C ARG A 26 11.89 0.96 -3.73
N ASN A 27 12.57 -0.16 -3.54
CA ASN A 27 13.64 -0.59 -4.43
C ASN A 27 13.13 -0.94 -5.82
N ALA A 28 11.99 -1.63 -5.90
CA ALA A 28 11.30 -1.97 -7.14
C ALA A 28 10.97 -0.74 -7.98
N MET A 29 10.37 0.27 -7.35
CA MET A 29 10.02 1.52 -8.00
C MET A 29 11.26 2.31 -8.42
N ALA A 30 12.27 2.44 -7.54
CA ALA A 30 13.51 3.14 -7.84
C ALA A 30 14.29 2.48 -8.98
N SER A 31 14.37 1.15 -9.01
CA SER A 31 14.99 0.38 -10.09
C SER A 31 14.28 0.61 -11.42
N ALA A 32 12.93 0.56 -11.44
CA ALA A 32 12.15 0.80 -12.64
C ALA A 32 12.32 2.23 -13.17
N TYR A 33 12.36 3.23 -12.29
CA TYR A 33 12.66 4.62 -12.69
C TYR A 33 14.05 4.75 -13.28
N ARG A 34 15.06 4.13 -12.66
CA ARG A 34 16.43 4.16 -13.16
C ARG A 34 16.50 3.59 -14.58
N VAL A 35 15.93 2.42 -14.82
CA VAL A 35 15.91 1.78 -16.15
C VAL A 35 15.23 2.70 -17.18
N ALA A 36 14.06 3.25 -16.85
CA ALA A 36 13.37 4.16 -17.76
C ALA A 36 14.20 5.40 -18.11
N CYS A 37 14.87 6.00 -17.12
CA CYS A 37 15.74 7.16 -17.33
C CYS A 37 16.97 6.82 -18.19
N GLU A 38 17.65 5.70 -17.91
CA GLU A 38 18.81 5.21 -18.69
C GLU A 38 18.43 4.99 -20.16
N GLU A 39 17.32 4.32 -20.43
CA GLU A 39 16.83 4.07 -21.78
C GLU A 39 16.43 5.34 -22.55
N MET A 40 16.09 6.41 -21.83
CA MET A 40 15.75 7.70 -22.41
C MET A 40 16.95 8.68 -22.48
N GLY A 41 18.14 8.26 -22.01
CA GLY A 41 19.33 9.12 -21.97
C GLY A 41 19.19 10.31 -21.00
N LEU A 42 18.33 10.21 -19.98
CA LEU A 42 18.18 11.23 -18.95
C LEU A 42 19.39 11.18 -17.99
N LYS A 43 19.84 12.34 -17.51
CA LYS A 43 21.10 12.44 -16.76
C LYS A 43 20.98 11.87 -15.34
N GLU A 44 22.03 11.17 -14.92
CA GLU A 44 22.15 10.42 -13.67
C GLU A 44 22.03 11.28 -12.39
N ASP A 45 22.44 12.54 -12.40
CA ASP A 45 22.39 13.42 -11.22
C ASP A 45 20.99 13.57 -10.61
N ASN A 46 19.95 13.25 -11.38
CA ASN A 46 18.57 13.34 -10.97
C ASN A 46 18.05 12.02 -10.33
N TYR A 47 18.76 10.88 -10.49
CA TYR A 47 18.33 9.58 -9.89
C TYR A 47 18.34 9.58 -8.37
N ARG A 48 19.29 10.29 -7.74
CA ARG A 48 19.41 10.35 -6.28
C ARG A 48 18.16 10.91 -5.60
N ARG A 49 17.33 11.63 -6.35
CA ARG A 49 16.08 12.19 -5.86
C ARG A 49 14.88 11.27 -6.03
N ILE A 50 15.02 10.17 -6.79
CA ILE A 50 13.91 9.26 -7.07
C ILE A 50 13.33 8.69 -5.77
N PHE A 51 14.17 8.34 -4.80
CA PHE A 51 13.68 7.84 -3.52
C PHE A 51 12.80 8.83 -2.75
N ALA A 52 12.97 10.13 -2.95
CA ALA A 52 12.10 11.15 -2.36
C ALA A 52 10.69 11.18 -2.98
N TYR A 53 10.53 10.55 -4.14
CA TYR A 53 9.25 10.48 -4.86
C TYR A 53 8.58 9.12 -4.79
N VAL A 54 9.25 8.12 -4.20
CA VAL A 54 8.65 6.78 -3.98
C VAL A 54 7.39 6.95 -3.13
N GLY A 55 6.31 6.28 -3.54
CA GLY A 55 4.98 6.45 -2.93
C GLY A 55 4.20 7.67 -3.45
N GLN A 56 4.80 8.51 -4.30
CA GLN A 56 4.07 9.54 -5.05
C GLN A 56 3.68 9.00 -6.44
N LYS A 57 2.76 9.71 -7.12
CA LYS A 57 2.40 9.34 -8.51
C LYS A 57 3.65 9.36 -9.40
N SER A 58 3.82 8.33 -10.23
CA SER A 58 4.91 8.25 -11.22
C SER A 58 5.00 9.48 -12.13
N SER A 59 3.85 10.14 -12.39
CA SER A 59 3.81 11.43 -13.10
C SER A 59 4.70 12.49 -12.47
N LYS A 60 4.77 12.58 -11.15
CA LYS A 60 5.59 13.59 -10.48
C LYS A 60 7.08 13.42 -10.74
N VAL A 61 7.59 12.18 -10.78
CA VAL A 61 9.02 11.95 -11.04
C VAL A 61 9.41 12.49 -12.41
N PHE A 62 8.71 12.07 -13.44
CA PHE A 62 9.09 12.43 -14.81
C PHE A 62 8.79 13.89 -15.16
N VAL A 63 7.70 14.45 -14.64
CA VAL A 63 7.36 15.86 -14.85
C VAL A 63 8.22 16.78 -14.00
N ASP A 64 8.28 16.56 -12.69
CA ASP A 64 8.91 17.51 -11.76
C ASP A 64 10.45 17.46 -11.82
N GLN A 65 11.03 16.27 -12.10
CA GLN A 65 12.48 16.10 -12.12
C GLN A 65 13.08 16.33 -13.51
N PHE A 66 12.37 15.93 -14.55
CA PHE A 66 12.91 15.92 -15.91
C PHE A 66 12.15 16.86 -16.87
N GLY A 67 11.05 17.48 -16.43
CA GLY A 67 10.26 18.38 -17.25
C GLY A 67 9.57 17.69 -18.43
N LEU A 68 9.37 16.37 -18.36
CA LEU A 68 8.78 15.63 -19.47
C LEU A 68 7.29 15.94 -19.62
N ALA A 69 6.84 16.07 -20.87
CA ALA A 69 5.45 16.29 -21.21
C ALA A 69 5.09 15.61 -22.54
N GLY A 70 3.78 15.40 -22.79
CA GLY A 70 3.28 14.82 -24.04
C GLY A 70 3.87 13.44 -24.32
N ALA A 71 4.27 13.18 -25.56
CA ALA A 71 4.76 11.87 -26.00
C ALA A 71 6.00 11.39 -25.24
N ALA A 72 6.91 12.29 -24.85
CA ALA A 72 8.09 11.94 -24.06
C ALA A 72 7.72 11.46 -22.64
N TYR A 73 6.71 12.07 -22.03
CA TYR A 73 6.17 11.61 -20.76
C TYR A 73 5.49 10.23 -20.88
N ASP A 74 4.67 10.05 -21.93
CA ASP A 74 3.98 8.76 -22.17
C ASP A 74 5.01 7.63 -22.38
N GLU A 75 6.09 7.90 -23.14
CA GLU A 75 7.20 6.96 -23.35
C GLU A 75 7.92 6.61 -22.02
N ALA A 76 8.18 7.61 -21.19
CA ALA A 76 8.81 7.39 -19.88
C ALA A 76 7.96 6.48 -18.97
N ILE A 77 6.64 6.71 -18.94
CA ILE A 77 5.71 5.88 -18.19
C ILE A 77 5.66 4.44 -18.72
N ASP A 78 5.66 4.26 -20.04
CA ASP A 78 5.65 2.93 -20.65
C ASP A 78 6.94 2.15 -20.32
N ARG A 79 8.10 2.81 -20.37
CA ARG A 79 9.40 2.22 -20.01
C ARG A 79 9.45 1.86 -18.52
N TYR A 80 9.00 2.77 -17.66
CA TYR A 80 8.87 2.51 -16.22
C TYR A 80 7.99 1.30 -15.94
N ASN A 81 6.79 1.25 -16.52
CA ASN A 81 5.86 0.14 -16.32
C ASN A 81 6.46 -1.19 -16.80
N ARG A 82 7.12 -1.20 -17.95
CA ARG A 82 7.81 -2.39 -18.47
C ARG A 82 8.91 -2.84 -17.51
N ALA A 83 9.80 -1.94 -17.07
CA ALA A 83 10.87 -2.25 -16.15
C ALA A 83 10.34 -2.74 -14.78
N PHE A 84 9.27 -2.12 -14.27
CA PHE A 84 8.62 -2.58 -13.05
C PHE A 84 8.09 -4.01 -13.19
N LEU A 85 7.41 -4.33 -14.30
CA LEU A 85 6.82 -5.65 -14.53
C LEU A 85 7.87 -6.76 -14.78
N THR A 86 9.03 -6.43 -15.35
CA THR A 86 10.06 -7.42 -15.70
C THR A 86 11.09 -7.65 -14.59
N GLN A 87 11.43 -6.62 -13.82
CA GLN A 87 12.45 -6.67 -12.77
C GLN A 87 11.91 -6.22 -11.41
N GLY A 88 11.21 -5.10 -11.37
CA GLY A 88 10.76 -4.47 -10.13
C GLY A 88 9.89 -5.38 -9.26
N VAL A 89 9.00 -6.18 -9.85
CA VAL A 89 8.13 -7.11 -9.10
C VAL A 89 8.92 -8.14 -8.28
N HIS A 90 10.16 -8.44 -8.68
CA HIS A 90 11.07 -9.36 -7.99
C HIS A 90 11.99 -8.67 -6.98
N ASP A 91 12.05 -7.33 -7.01
CA ASP A 91 12.82 -6.49 -6.09
C ASP A 91 11.94 -5.91 -4.96
N ALA A 92 10.72 -6.40 -4.83
CA ALA A 92 9.74 -5.97 -3.84
C ALA A 92 9.39 -7.12 -2.90
N ASP A 93 9.60 -6.91 -1.61
CA ASP A 93 9.34 -7.91 -0.57
C ASP A 93 8.29 -7.43 0.44
N LEU A 94 7.62 -8.36 1.09
CA LEU A 94 6.78 -8.04 2.24
C LEU A 94 7.63 -7.45 3.37
N TYR A 95 7.07 -6.52 4.12
CA TYR A 95 7.72 -6.07 5.36
C TYR A 95 8.00 -7.26 6.29
N PRO A 96 9.13 -7.23 7.05
CA PRO A 96 9.48 -8.30 7.98
C PRO A 96 8.33 -8.65 8.94
N GLY A 97 7.93 -9.91 8.99
CA GLY A 97 6.80 -10.39 9.81
C GLY A 97 5.40 -10.28 9.16
N MET A 98 5.25 -9.52 8.07
CA MET A 98 3.94 -9.30 7.43
C MET A 98 3.31 -10.59 6.90
N ARG A 99 4.10 -11.49 6.30
CA ARG A 99 3.60 -12.78 5.81
C ARG A 99 2.96 -13.60 6.93
N ALA A 100 3.61 -13.67 8.09
CA ALA A 100 3.08 -14.36 9.26
C ALA A 100 1.82 -13.69 9.79
N LEU A 101 1.81 -12.36 9.87
CA LEU A 101 0.64 -11.58 10.29
C LEU A 101 -0.58 -11.87 9.42
N LEU A 102 -0.43 -11.81 8.08
CA LEU A 102 -1.52 -12.08 7.14
C LEU A 102 -2.05 -13.53 7.26
N ALA A 103 -1.14 -14.50 7.42
CA ALA A 103 -1.51 -15.91 7.61
C ALA A 103 -2.30 -16.11 8.89
N ASP A 104 -1.87 -15.51 10.00
CA ASP A 104 -2.55 -15.62 11.30
C ASP A 104 -3.92 -14.94 11.28
N LEU A 105 -4.05 -13.78 10.63
CA LEU A 105 -5.34 -13.10 10.43
C LEU A 105 -6.31 -13.96 9.62
N LYS A 106 -5.83 -14.59 8.55
CA LYS A 106 -6.64 -15.50 7.75
C LYS A 106 -7.10 -16.73 8.56
N GLN A 107 -6.19 -17.31 9.35
CA GLN A 107 -6.52 -18.42 10.25
C GLN A 107 -7.52 -18.02 11.34
N ALA A 108 -7.45 -16.79 11.85
CA ALA A 108 -8.41 -16.22 12.80
C ALA A 108 -9.78 -15.90 12.16
N GLY A 109 -9.95 -16.13 10.86
CA GLY A 109 -11.19 -15.89 10.14
C GLY A 109 -11.45 -14.41 9.86
N CYS A 110 -10.39 -13.59 9.78
CA CYS A 110 -10.52 -12.20 9.37
C CYS A 110 -10.84 -12.10 7.88
N GLN A 111 -11.76 -11.22 7.55
CA GLN A 111 -12.02 -10.78 6.19
C GLN A 111 -11.01 -9.68 5.83
N MET A 112 -10.20 -9.93 4.81
CA MET A 112 -9.12 -9.03 4.39
C MET A 112 -9.36 -8.53 2.98
N THR A 113 -9.41 -7.22 2.81
CA THR A 113 -9.59 -6.56 1.52
C THR A 113 -8.47 -5.57 1.24
N VAL A 114 -8.31 -5.18 -0.01
CA VAL A 114 -7.27 -4.24 -0.46
C VAL A 114 -7.91 -2.99 -1.03
N ALA A 115 -7.46 -1.82 -0.58
CA ALA A 115 -7.77 -0.53 -1.17
C ALA A 115 -6.46 0.16 -1.61
N THR A 116 -6.05 -0.01 -2.86
CA THR A 116 -4.76 0.51 -3.34
C THR A 116 -4.88 1.43 -4.54
N ALA A 117 -4.01 2.46 -4.58
CA ALA A 117 -3.86 3.35 -5.74
C ALA A 117 -3.15 2.69 -6.93
N ARG A 118 -2.54 1.52 -6.71
CA ARG A 118 -1.84 0.76 -7.74
C ARG A 118 -2.82 0.25 -8.80
N SER A 119 -2.39 0.22 -10.06
CA SER A 119 -3.22 -0.35 -11.12
C SER A 119 -3.19 -1.88 -11.08
N ASN A 120 -4.30 -2.50 -11.50
CA ASN A 120 -4.41 -3.96 -11.63
C ASN A 120 -3.26 -4.56 -12.45
N ARG A 121 -2.79 -3.86 -13.50
CA ARG A 121 -1.71 -4.32 -14.38
C ARG A 121 -0.39 -4.57 -13.65
N SER A 122 -0.09 -3.79 -12.61
CA SER A 122 1.13 -3.96 -11.82
C SER A 122 0.89 -4.63 -10.47
N LEU A 123 -0.35 -4.61 -9.97
CA LEU A 123 -0.71 -5.23 -8.70
C LEU A 123 -0.69 -6.75 -8.76
N PHE A 124 -1.36 -7.35 -9.76
CA PHE A 124 -1.45 -8.81 -9.85
C PHE A 124 -0.09 -9.48 -10.09
N PRO A 125 0.80 -9.00 -10.99
CA PRO A 125 2.16 -9.52 -11.08
C PRO A 125 2.96 -9.38 -9.77
N LEU A 126 2.78 -8.27 -9.03
CA LEU A 126 3.39 -8.08 -7.73
C LEU A 126 2.87 -9.10 -6.69
N PHE A 127 1.57 -9.38 -6.70
CA PHE A 127 0.97 -10.39 -5.83
C PHE A 127 1.42 -11.79 -6.18
N GLU A 128 1.52 -12.12 -7.46
CA GLU A 128 2.03 -13.42 -7.93
C GLU A 128 3.47 -13.64 -7.47
N ALA A 129 4.36 -12.65 -7.71
CA ALA A 129 5.76 -12.71 -7.28
C ALA A 129 5.92 -12.87 -5.76
N ASN A 130 4.99 -12.32 -4.98
CA ASN A 130 5.01 -12.36 -3.52
C ASN A 130 4.10 -13.45 -2.90
N GLY A 131 3.42 -14.28 -3.71
CA GLY A 131 2.55 -15.34 -3.22
C GLY A 131 1.32 -14.84 -2.46
N LEU A 132 0.73 -13.73 -2.91
CA LEU A 132 -0.41 -13.07 -2.26
C LEU A 132 -1.75 -13.22 -3.01
N MET A 133 -1.79 -13.97 -4.13
CA MET A 133 -2.97 -14.07 -4.99
C MET A 133 -4.23 -14.54 -4.26
N ASP A 134 -4.08 -15.44 -3.29
CA ASP A 134 -5.19 -16.02 -2.52
C ASP A 134 -5.29 -15.44 -1.09
N THR A 135 -4.62 -14.33 -0.82
CA THR A 135 -4.54 -13.77 0.55
C THR A 135 -5.76 -12.91 0.87
N PHE A 136 -6.23 -12.14 -0.09
CA PHE A 136 -7.27 -11.13 0.10
C PHE A 136 -8.59 -11.55 -0.54
N ASP A 137 -9.70 -11.28 0.15
CA ASP A 137 -11.04 -11.67 -0.27
C ASP A 137 -11.60 -10.74 -1.36
N HIS A 138 -11.12 -9.49 -1.41
CA HIS A 138 -11.51 -8.48 -2.41
C HIS A 138 -10.40 -7.47 -2.64
N ILE A 139 -10.32 -6.95 -3.86
CA ILE A 139 -9.29 -5.99 -4.27
C ILE A 139 -9.95 -4.80 -4.99
N ALA A 140 -9.98 -3.66 -4.32
CA ALA A 140 -10.31 -2.38 -4.89
C ALA A 140 -9.01 -1.69 -5.34
N CYS A 141 -8.81 -1.59 -6.65
CA CYS A 141 -7.63 -1.00 -7.27
C CYS A 141 -8.01 -0.16 -8.50
N THR A 142 -7.04 0.52 -9.11
CA THR A 142 -7.31 1.28 -10.32
C THR A 142 -7.20 0.40 -11.56
N TYR A 143 -8.10 0.61 -12.52
CA TYR A 143 -8.08 -0.07 -13.82
C TYR A 143 -7.44 0.77 -14.92
N ASP A 144 -7.28 2.08 -14.67
CA ASP A 144 -6.68 3.03 -15.60
C ASP A 144 -5.70 3.93 -14.86
N SER A 145 -4.46 3.98 -15.36
CA SER A 145 -3.40 4.84 -14.82
C SER A 145 -3.67 6.35 -14.98
N LYS A 146 -4.62 6.73 -15.83
CA LYS A 146 -4.99 8.12 -16.11
C LYS A 146 -6.06 8.66 -15.15
N THR A 147 -6.84 7.78 -14.53
CA THR A 147 -7.90 8.18 -13.60
C THR A 147 -7.32 8.66 -12.27
N LYS A 148 -7.84 9.78 -11.76
CA LYS A 148 -7.47 10.25 -10.41
C LYS A 148 -7.96 9.21 -9.40
N VAL A 149 -7.04 8.68 -8.61
CA VAL A 149 -7.37 7.75 -7.55
C VAL A 149 -8.13 8.48 -6.44
N ASP A 150 -9.27 7.94 -6.07
CA ASP A 150 -10.02 8.34 -4.89
C ASP A 150 -9.94 7.21 -3.86
N LYS A 151 -9.06 7.35 -2.86
CA LYS A 151 -8.88 6.35 -1.80
C LYS A 151 -10.19 6.14 -1.04
N THR A 152 -10.97 7.19 -0.84
CA THR A 152 -12.29 7.12 -0.18
C THR A 152 -13.25 6.20 -0.92
N ALA A 153 -13.26 6.26 -2.26
CA ALA A 153 -14.08 5.38 -3.08
C ALA A 153 -13.61 3.92 -3.01
N LEU A 154 -12.29 3.68 -3.01
CA LEU A 154 -11.71 2.33 -2.88
C LEU A 154 -12.04 1.70 -1.51
N VAL A 155 -11.92 2.47 -0.42
CA VAL A 155 -12.30 2.01 0.93
C VAL A 155 -13.80 1.68 0.99
N ARG A 156 -14.65 2.54 0.40
CA ARG A 156 -16.10 2.29 0.33
C ARG A 156 -16.44 1.00 -0.42
N ASP A 157 -15.74 0.71 -1.50
CA ASP A 157 -15.90 -0.52 -2.27
C ASP A 157 -15.57 -1.76 -1.41
N CYS A 158 -14.47 -1.71 -0.65
CA CYS A 158 -14.09 -2.77 0.31
C CYS A 158 -15.17 -2.99 1.39
N ILE A 159 -15.69 -1.92 2.00
CA ILE A 159 -16.76 -2.02 3.01
C ILE A 159 -18.01 -2.65 2.40
N SER A 160 -18.37 -2.23 1.18
CA SER A 160 -19.54 -2.77 0.47
C SER A 160 -19.41 -4.26 0.20
N PHE A 161 -18.20 -4.72 -0.13
CA PHE A 161 -17.91 -6.15 -0.31
C PHE A 161 -18.05 -6.94 1.00
N MET A 162 -17.45 -6.42 2.08
CA MET A 162 -17.46 -7.09 3.39
C MET A 162 -18.85 -7.16 4.02
N LYS A 163 -19.77 -6.28 3.63
CA LYS A 163 -21.15 -6.18 4.17
C LYS A 163 -21.19 -5.99 5.68
N MET A 164 -20.19 -5.31 6.21
CA MET A 164 -20.06 -5.01 7.64
C MET A 164 -20.32 -3.52 7.88
N PRO A 165 -20.82 -3.13 9.05
CA PRO A 165 -20.84 -1.72 9.46
C PRO A 165 -19.43 -1.11 9.37
N ALA A 166 -19.31 0.10 8.85
CA ALA A 166 -18.02 0.74 8.63
C ALA A 166 -17.21 0.86 9.94
N GLU A 167 -17.87 1.11 11.05
CA GLU A 167 -17.29 1.26 12.38
C GLU A 167 -16.67 -0.07 12.90
N GLN A 168 -17.02 -1.18 12.27
CA GLN A 168 -16.44 -2.50 12.55
C GLN A 168 -15.32 -2.85 11.57
N CYS A 169 -14.99 -1.96 10.63
CA CYS A 169 -13.87 -2.12 9.70
C CYS A 169 -12.69 -1.27 10.16
N VAL A 170 -11.48 -1.70 9.80
CA VAL A 170 -10.25 -0.92 10.00
C VAL A 170 -9.53 -0.71 8.68
N MET A 171 -9.16 0.54 8.36
CA MET A 171 -8.26 0.88 7.26
C MET A 171 -6.83 0.99 7.78
N ILE A 172 -5.90 0.27 7.15
CA ILE A 172 -4.47 0.27 7.50
C ILE A 172 -3.67 0.81 6.32
N GLY A 173 -2.85 1.84 6.56
CA GLY A 173 -2.02 2.43 5.53
C GLY A 173 -0.91 3.31 6.07
N ASP A 174 0.05 3.67 5.20
CA ASP A 174 1.22 4.46 5.56
C ASP A 174 1.11 5.94 5.16
N ARG A 175 0.02 6.34 4.45
CA ARG A 175 -0.14 7.70 3.96
C ARG A 175 -1.37 8.38 4.56
N ILE A 176 -1.30 9.70 4.62
CA ILE A 176 -2.46 10.53 5.05
C ILE A 176 -3.72 10.21 4.26
N PHE A 177 -3.61 9.86 2.97
CA PHE A 177 -4.75 9.52 2.12
C PHE A 177 -5.48 8.26 2.56
N ASP A 178 -4.77 7.31 3.16
CA ASP A 178 -5.36 6.07 3.72
C ASP A 178 -6.20 6.41 4.93
N ILE A 179 -5.64 7.24 5.82
CA ILE A 179 -6.31 7.66 7.05
C ILE A 179 -7.54 8.53 6.72
N GLU A 180 -7.39 9.48 5.81
CA GLU A 180 -8.52 10.30 5.33
C GLU A 180 -9.60 9.44 4.67
N GLY A 181 -9.20 8.49 3.82
CA GLY A 181 -10.13 7.56 3.16
C GLY A 181 -10.89 6.69 4.14
N GLY A 182 -10.23 6.19 5.18
CA GLY A 182 -10.85 5.45 6.27
C GLY A 182 -11.83 6.32 7.05
N LYS A 183 -11.38 7.48 7.52
CA LYS A 183 -12.21 8.41 8.33
C LYS A 183 -13.45 8.91 7.59
N GLN A 184 -13.31 9.26 6.29
CA GLN A 184 -14.45 9.69 5.49
C GLN A 184 -15.49 8.58 5.28
N ASN A 185 -15.11 7.33 5.47
CA ASN A 185 -16.00 6.18 5.45
C ASN A 185 -16.37 5.68 6.87
N HIS A 186 -15.99 6.39 7.92
CA HIS A 186 -16.30 6.06 9.32
C HIS A 186 -15.68 4.72 9.79
N THR A 187 -14.57 4.25 9.18
CA THR A 187 -13.82 3.11 9.69
C THR A 187 -12.88 3.54 10.81
N MET A 188 -12.47 2.59 11.66
CA MET A 188 -11.24 2.75 12.42
C MET A 188 -10.04 2.87 11.49
N THR A 189 -8.95 3.51 11.95
CA THR A 189 -7.76 3.74 11.14
C THR A 189 -6.48 3.40 11.91
N ILE A 190 -5.56 2.70 11.25
CA ILE A 190 -4.21 2.45 11.78
C ILE A 190 -3.20 3.02 10.80
N GLY A 191 -2.45 4.02 11.24
CA GLY A 191 -1.31 4.56 10.50
C GLY A 191 -0.05 3.75 10.79
N VAL A 192 0.70 3.32 9.75
CA VAL A 192 1.98 2.63 9.93
C VAL A 192 3.13 3.56 9.56
N THR A 193 4.17 3.64 10.41
CA THR A 193 5.31 4.55 10.22
C THR A 193 6.52 3.89 9.57
N PHE A 194 6.49 2.58 9.35
CA PHE A 194 7.55 1.85 8.67
C PHE A 194 7.46 1.92 7.13
N GLY A 195 6.42 2.57 6.60
CA GLY A 195 6.12 2.72 5.17
C GLY A 195 6.95 3.81 4.46
N PHE A 196 6.34 4.46 3.47
CA PHE A 196 6.99 5.45 2.61
C PHE A 196 6.84 6.88 3.12
N ALA A 197 5.76 7.16 3.87
CA ALA A 197 5.55 8.48 4.42
C ALA A 197 6.63 8.86 5.43
N GLU A 198 6.92 10.15 5.56
CA GLU A 198 7.64 10.63 6.71
C GLU A 198 6.83 10.34 7.98
N GLU A 199 7.48 9.87 9.03
CA GLU A 199 6.82 9.55 10.30
C GLU A 199 5.91 10.68 10.78
N LYS A 200 6.34 11.94 10.63
CA LYS A 200 5.55 13.12 10.97
C LYS A 200 4.22 13.19 10.21
N GLU A 201 4.17 12.77 8.94
CA GLU A 201 2.92 12.73 8.15
C GLU A 201 1.93 11.79 8.81
N VAL A 202 2.37 10.59 9.15
CA VAL A 202 1.52 9.56 9.78
C VAL A 202 1.07 10.01 11.17
N LEU A 203 1.99 10.51 12.01
CA LEU A 203 1.68 10.97 13.36
C LEU A 203 0.68 12.14 13.37
N SER A 204 0.72 13.01 12.35
CA SER A 204 -0.20 14.15 12.23
C SER A 204 -1.49 13.84 11.46
N SER A 205 -1.63 12.64 10.90
CA SER A 205 -2.80 12.25 10.09
C SER A 205 -4.10 12.14 10.91
N GLY A 206 -3.96 12.02 12.23
CA GLY A 206 -5.06 11.77 13.15
C GLY A 206 -5.60 10.35 13.09
N ALA A 207 -4.80 9.36 12.71
CA ALA A 207 -5.17 7.95 12.80
C ALA A 207 -5.57 7.58 14.24
N ASP A 208 -6.51 6.64 14.39
CA ASP A 208 -6.96 6.20 15.71
C ASP A 208 -5.86 5.42 16.45
N PHE A 209 -5.02 4.70 15.70
CA PHE A 209 -3.85 4.00 16.21
C PHE A 209 -2.64 4.24 15.31
N ILE A 210 -1.43 4.15 15.90
CA ILE A 210 -0.16 4.21 15.19
C ILE A 210 0.63 2.93 15.48
N ALA A 211 1.18 2.32 14.44
CA ALA A 211 2.09 1.18 14.55
C ALA A 211 3.44 1.51 13.95
N HIS A 212 4.52 1.37 14.73
CA HIS A 212 5.90 1.64 14.30
C HIS A 212 6.59 0.39 13.72
N SER A 213 5.95 -0.75 13.83
CA SER A 213 6.43 -2.03 13.29
C SER A 213 5.25 -2.97 13.00
N VAL A 214 5.52 -4.03 12.22
CA VAL A 214 4.53 -5.08 11.97
C VAL A 214 4.15 -5.82 13.27
N GLU A 215 5.08 -5.90 14.23
CA GLU A 215 4.79 -6.49 15.54
C GLU A 215 3.84 -5.62 16.37
N GLU A 216 4.02 -4.29 16.38
CA GLU A 216 3.08 -3.38 17.03
C GLU A 216 1.71 -3.41 16.34
N LEU A 217 1.68 -3.47 15.00
CA LEU A 217 0.45 -3.63 14.24
C LEU A 217 -0.29 -4.92 14.65
N ARG A 218 0.43 -6.02 14.83
CA ARG A 218 -0.11 -7.27 15.36
C ARG A 218 -0.73 -7.04 16.73
N GLN A 219 0.00 -6.42 17.66
CA GLN A 219 -0.49 -6.18 19.03
C GLN A 219 -1.78 -5.34 19.02
N ILE A 220 -1.86 -4.31 18.20
CA ILE A 220 -3.07 -3.49 18.04
C ILE A 220 -4.24 -4.35 17.55
N LEU A 221 -4.04 -5.13 16.48
CA LEU A 221 -5.09 -5.94 15.88
C LEU A 221 -5.61 -7.03 16.83
N TRP A 222 -4.77 -7.57 17.72
CA TRP A 222 -5.16 -8.53 18.75
C TRP A 222 -5.58 -7.89 20.09
N GLY A 223 -5.78 -6.57 20.12
CA GLY A 223 -6.23 -5.88 21.34
C GLY A 223 -5.23 -5.90 22.50
N GLN A 224 -3.98 -6.22 22.23
CA GLN A 224 -2.89 -6.28 23.21
C GLN A 224 -2.19 -4.93 23.32
N GLN A 225 -2.90 -3.88 23.69
CA GLN A 225 -2.27 -2.59 23.98
C GLN A 225 -1.69 -2.62 25.40
N LYS A 226 -0.42 -2.15 25.52
CA LYS A 226 0.23 -1.92 26.81
C LYS A 226 -0.27 -0.63 27.45
#